data_105735f7870fbf695970290431a98164
#
_entry.id   105735f7870fbf695970290431a98164
#
_cell.length_a   1.000
_cell.length_b   1.000
_cell.length_c   1.000
_cell.angle_alpha   90.00
_cell.angle_beta   90.00
_cell.angle_gamma   90.00
#
_symmetry.space_group_name_H-M   'P 1'
#
loop_
_entity.id
_entity.type
_entity.pdbx_description
1 polymer ?
#
loop_
_entity_poly.entity_id
_entity_poly.type
_entity_poly.pdbx_seq_one_letter_code
_entity_poly.pdbx_strand_id
1 'polypeptide(L)' 'MSNDHAQDRYDPPGIGSDFEKDYFGDVNIGEVFRLRPDNKAKVFRKVKDGIAFDVKESKEIQLGLRDEIYVKS' A
#
# COMPACT_ATOMS: atom_id res chain seq x y z
N MET A 1 15.53 27.11 -13.51
CA MET A 1 15.49 26.40 -13.24
C MET A 1 15.08 25.98 -12.92
N SER A 2 15.17 26.13 -13.04
CA SER A 2 15.00 25.34 -12.70
C SER A 2 14.51 24.77 -12.37
N ASN A 3 14.66 24.98 -12.40
CA ASN A 3 14.32 24.10 -12.12
C ASN A 3 13.89 23.60 -11.75
N ASP A 4 14.16 23.87 -11.84
CA ASP A 4 13.92 23.09 -11.54
C ASP A 4 13.39 22.59 -11.20
N HIS A 5 13.73 22.84 -11.27
CA HIS A 5 13.49 21.94 -11.07
C HIS A 5 13.08 21.35 -10.68
N ALA A 6 13.30 21.66 -10.89
CA ALA A 6 13.15 20.76 -10.59
C ALA A 6 12.72 20.20 -10.22
N GLN A 7 12.88 20.31 -10.37
CA GLN A 7 12.63 19.48 -10.12
C GLN A 7 12.17 18.91 -9.79
N ASP A 8 12.45 19.29 -9.98
CA ASP A 8 12.08 18.40 -9.77
C ASP A 8 11.45 17.83 -9.49
N ARG A 9 11.47 17.80 -9.23
CA ARG A 9 11.06 17.00 -9.30
C ARG A 9 10.17 16.63 -9.09
N TYR A 10 9.86 16.67 -9.23
CA TYR A 10 9.05 16.06 -9.22
C TYR A 10 8.31 15.43 -8.98
N ASP A 11 8.57 15.14 -8.81
CA ASP A 11 7.73 14.40 -8.42
C ASP A 11 6.50 14.62 -8.44
N PRO A 12 5.94 14.10 -8.71
CA PRO A 12 4.69 14.28 -8.79
C PRO A 12 3.97 14.11 -7.79
N PRO A 13 3.50 14.87 -7.80
CA PRO A 13 3.02 15.01 -6.75
C PRO A 13 2.20 14.11 -6.16
N GLY A 14 2.24 14.14 -5.07
CA GLY A 14 1.39 13.58 -4.25
C GLY A 14 0.95 12.22 -4.52
N ILE A 15 0.86 11.92 -5.69
CA ILE A 15 0.40 10.66 -5.97
C ILE A 15 1.35 9.66 -5.51
N GLY A 16 0.92 8.78 -4.66
CA GLY A 16 1.75 7.76 -4.16
C GLY A 16 2.82 8.22 -3.21
N SER A 17 2.97 9.53 -3.02
CA SER A 17 4.02 9.99 -2.11
C SER A 17 3.76 9.56 -0.68
N ASP A 18 2.52 9.28 -0.32
CA ASP A 18 2.18 8.84 1.01
C ASP A 18 2.15 7.32 1.14
N PHE A 19 2.48 6.61 0.07
CA PHE A 19 2.39 5.15 0.06
C PHE A 19 3.64 4.55 -0.52
N GLU A 20 4.06 3.43 0.04
CA GLU A 20 5.17 2.67 -0.48
C GLU A 20 4.67 1.32 -0.97
N LYS A 21 5.16 0.94 -2.15
CA LYS A 21 4.82 -0.36 -2.69
C LYS A 21 5.63 -1.42 -1.97
N ASP A 22 4.98 -2.52 -1.65
CA ASP A 22 5.63 -3.63 -0.99
C ASP A 22 4.96 -4.91 -1.47
N TYR A 23 5.44 -6.04 -1.00
CA TYR A 23 4.83 -7.31 -1.31
C TYR A 23 4.14 -7.84 -0.06
N PHE A 24 3.02 -8.52 -0.27
CA PHE A 24 2.25 -9.01 0.85
C PHE A 24 3.08 -9.89 1.78
N GLY A 25 4.00 -10.67 1.21
CA GLY A 25 4.85 -11.54 2.01
C GLY A 25 5.77 -10.79 2.97
N ASP A 26 6.06 -9.52 2.66
CA ASP A 26 6.95 -8.71 3.51
C ASP A 26 6.20 -7.91 4.56
N VAL A 27 4.87 -7.95 4.55
CA VAL A 27 4.07 -7.26 5.55
C VAL A 27 4.04 -8.11 6.80
N ASN A 28 4.19 -7.47 7.96
CA ASN A 28 4.12 -8.19 9.24
C ASN A 28 2.68 -8.48 9.61
N ILE A 29 2.48 -9.60 10.28
CA ILE A 29 1.15 -9.95 10.77
C ILE A 29 0.67 -8.85 11.69
N GLY A 30 -0.57 -8.40 11.46
CA GLY A 30 -1.15 -7.30 12.22
C GLY A 30 -1.02 -5.95 11.56
N GLU A 31 -0.15 -5.82 10.56
CA GLU A 31 -0.01 -4.55 9.86
C GLU A 31 -1.15 -4.34 8.87
N VAL A 32 -1.48 -3.08 8.66
CA VAL A 32 -2.53 -2.72 7.70
C VAL A 32 -1.90 -2.24 6.40
N PHE A 33 -2.61 -2.45 5.32
CA PHE A 33 -2.13 -2.06 4.00
C PHE A 33 -3.32 -1.86 3.07
N ARG A 34 -3.04 -1.42 1.85
CA ARG A 34 -4.05 -1.23 0.82
C ARG A 34 -3.59 -1.91 -0.46
N LEU A 35 -4.53 -2.20 -1.33
CA LEU A 35 -4.20 -2.79 -2.62
C LEU A 35 -3.91 -1.73 -3.69
N ARG A 36 -4.13 -0.47 -3.36
CA ARG A 36 -3.82 0.65 -4.26
C ARG A 36 -3.30 1.82 -3.44
N PRO A 37 -2.45 2.67 -4.03
CA PRO A 37 -1.90 3.83 -3.31
C PRO A 37 -2.90 4.98 -3.30
N ASP A 38 -4.02 4.77 -2.64
CA ASP A 38 -5.13 5.70 -2.65
C ASP A 38 -5.73 5.73 -1.25
N ASN A 39 -5.92 6.92 -0.71
CA ASN A 39 -6.52 7.08 0.60
C ASN A 39 -7.94 6.54 0.68
N LYS A 40 -8.57 6.39 -0.47
CA LYS A 40 -9.94 5.87 -0.52
C LYS A 40 -9.99 4.37 -0.77
N ALA A 41 -8.84 3.74 -0.96
CA ALA A 41 -8.80 2.30 -1.18
C ALA A 41 -9.14 1.57 0.12
N LYS A 42 -9.67 0.38 -0.02
CA LYS A 42 -10.00 -0.44 1.13
C LYS A 42 -8.75 -0.77 1.92
N VAL A 43 -8.89 -0.81 3.23
CA VAL A 43 -7.81 -1.14 4.14
C VAL A 43 -7.92 -2.59 4.54
N PHE A 44 -6.79 -3.29 4.50
CA PHE A 44 -6.72 -4.69 4.90
C PHE A 44 -5.69 -4.85 6.00
N ARG A 45 -5.84 -5.89 6.79
CA ARG A 45 -4.87 -6.25 7.82
C ARG A 45 -4.36 -7.65 7.54
N LYS A 46 -3.06 -7.84 7.62
CA LYS A 46 -2.50 -9.18 7.45
C LYS A 46 -2.80 -10.03 8.68
N VAL A 47 -3.45 -11.16 8.44
CA VAL A 47 -3.81 -12.08 9.51
C VAL A 47 -2.77 -13.18 9.63
N LYS A 48 -2.34 -13.70 8.49
CA LYS A 48 -1.28 -14.70 8.40
C LYS A 48 -0.81 -14.75 6.96
N ASP A 49 0.20 -15.57 6.70
CA ASP A 49 0.71 -15.70 5.33
C ASP A 49 -0.43 -16.17 4.43
N GLY A 50 -0.65 -15.42 3.38
CA GLY A 50 -1.69 -15.75 2.41
C GLY A 50 -3.08 -15.24 2.72
N ILE A 51 -3.31 -14.70 3.91
CA ILE A 51 -4.65 -14.26 4.31
C ILE A 51 -4.62 -12.83 4.84
N ALA A 52 -5.53 -12.03 4.32
CA ALA A 52 -5.73 -10.67 4.81
C ALA A 52 -7.19 -10.48 5.17
N PHE A 53 -7.43 -9.58 6.10
CA PHE A 53 -8.78 -9.28 6.58
C PHE A 53 -9.21 -7.91 6.07
N ASP A 54 -10.35 -7.85 5.38
CA ASP A 54 -10.94 -6.60 4.93
C ASP A 54 -11.60 -5.94 6.12
N VAL A 55 -11.01 -4.89 6.60
CA VAL A 55 -11.45 -4.24 7.83
C VAL A 55 -12.87 -3.70 7.71
N LYS A 56 -13.20 -3.18 6.55
CA LYS A 56 -14.52 -2.57 6.34
C LYS A 56 -15.61 -3.62 6.16
N GLU A 57 -15.30 -4.64 5.37
CA GLU A 57 -16.29 -5.67 5.04
C GLU A 57 -16.33 -6.79 6.06
N SER A 58 -15.34 -6.83 6.93
CA SER A 58 -15.21 -7.87 7.96
C SER A 58 -15.16 -9.27 7.38
N LYS A 59 -14.34 -9.42 6.33
CA LYS A 59 -14.17 -10.73 5.71
C LYS A 59 -12.73 -10.94 5.30
N GLU A 60 -12.35 -12.20 5.19
CA GLU A 60 -11.00 -12.56 4.80
C GLU A 60 -10.88 -12.73 3.30
N ILE A 61 -9.72 -12.40 2.78
CA ILE A 61 -9.38 -12.63 1.38
C ILE A 61 -8.04 -13.34 1.32
N GLN A 62 -7.78 -13.98 0.20
CA GLN A 62 -6.50 -14.64 -0.03
C GLN A 62 -5.62 -13.77 -0.91
N LEU A 63 -4.34 -13.69 -0.54
CA LEU A 63 -3.36 -12.96 -1.32
C LEU A 63 -2.10 -13.80 -1.43
N GLY A 64 -1.43 -13.71 -2.58
CA GLY A 64 -0.15 -14.37 -2.76
C GLY A 64 0.95 -13.56 -2.08
N LEU A 65 2.01 -14.24 -1.69
CA LEU A 65 3.12 -13.57 -1.01
C LEU A 65 3.81 -12.54 -1.91
N ARG A 66 3.67 -12.69 -3.22
CA ARG A 66 4.27 -11.75 -4.17
C ARG A 66 3.28 -10.74 -4.72
N ASP A 67 2.06 -10.72 -4.19
CA ASP A 67 1.11 -9.73 -4.62
C ASP A 67 1.55 -8.36 -4.13
N GLU A 68 1.46 -7.37 -4.99
CA GLU A 68 1.86 -6.02 -4.64
C GLU A 68 0.79 -5.36 -3.80
N ILE A 69 1.23 -4.69 -2.75
CA ILE A 69 0.34 -3.95 -1.85
C ILE A 69 0.98 -2.60 -1.59
N TYR A 70 0.28 -1.76 -0.88
CA TYR A 70 0.77 -0.43 -0.57
C TYR A 70 0.61 -0.16 0.91
N VAL A 71 1.66 0.35 1.51
CA VAL A 71 1.69 0.69 2.94
C VAL A 71 1.82 2.19 3.06
N LYS A 72 1.02 2.78 3.92
CA LYS A 72 1.11 4.21 4.13
C LYS A 72 2.38 4.52 4.92
N SER A 73 3.14 5.44 4.39
CA SER A 73 4.39 5.85 5.03
C SER A 73 4.18 6.93 6.08
#